data_0a4c970321865cd08a36b3bf96be4b47
#
_entry.id   0a4c970321865cd08a36b3bf96be4b47
#
_cell.length_a   1.000
_cell.length_b   1.000
_cell.length_c   1.000
_cell.angle_alpha   90.00
_cell.angle_beta   90.00
_cell.angle_gamma   90.00
#
_symmetry.space_group_name_H-M   'P 1'
#
loop_
_entity.id
_entity.type
_entity.pdbx_description
1 polymer ?
#
loop_
_entity_poly.entity_id
_entity_poly.type
_entity_poly.pdbx_seq_one_letter_code
_entity_poly.pdbx_strand_id
1 'polypeptide(L)'
;YHLSYSYLLALNNFEIDLSLTTSEHKNEHNRPDIIDSRFQQALLGNGGENGDLTWNIFDHTQNSPELIDFVRGAEISTKDGGLTTLETVARSSFNDFNYAFGIQLNNETLDIEYNDLARAEFDSDGKITKTADLFFLGGGQNVDESRNKYGAFFEGEQEFFGSLGLRLAARYEKVDNFSSLDPKLSLRFSPIEEITFRISRGTSFTMPSMAQMFSSDINLGSVRDLDDNIFVRQARIGNPDLKPATSTNSNFGFIYDSDINRFSLDYWKIDYRDRIEAESAQAMVLNNPSSPSISRNSSGEITGVTASYINEERSFINGLDFSVNVIHDFEKFGSLNFKVSSTTLFYFLTPHH
;
A
#
# COMPACT_ATOMS: atom_id res chain seq x y z
N TYR A 1 17.73 3.50 -8.22
CA TYR A 1 18.16 2.72 -9.39
C TYR A 1 17.41 1.39 -9.48
N HIS A 2 17.45 0.79 -10.67
CA HIS A 2 16.93 -0.56 -10.92
C HIS A 2 17.91 -1.28 -11.83
N LEU A 3 18.36 -2.46 -11.43
CA LEU A 3 19.24 -3.32 -12.20
C LEU A 3 18.63 -4.72 -12.25
N SER A 4 18.51 -5.27 -13.46
CA SER A 4 18.04 -6.64 -13.68
C SER A 4 19.02 -7.38 -14.57
N TYR A 5 19.34 -8.60 -14.18
CA TYR A 5 20.13 -9.54 -14.96
C TYR A 5 19.35 -10.83 -15.06
N SER A 6 19.23 -11.37 -16.27
CA SER A 6 18.61 -12.68 -16.50
C SER A 6 19.48 -13.57 -17.37
N TYR A 7 19.42 -14.86 -17.12
CA TYR A 7 20.12 -15.89 -17.88
C TYR A 7 19.16 -17.03 -18.19
N LEU A 8 19.01 -17.33 -19.49
CA LEU A 8 18.18 -18.40 -19.98
C LEU A 8 19.05 -19.63 -20.30
N LEU A 9 18.72 -20.76 -19.69
CA LEU A 9 19.39 -22.04 -19.89
C LEU A 9 18.40 -23.07 -20.44
N ALA A 10 18.73 -23.68 -21.56
CA ALA A 10 18.01 -24.84 -22.09
C ALA A 10 18.72 -26.14 -21.62
N LEU A 11 18.03 -26.98 -20.89
CA LEU A 11 18.54 -28.23 -20.36
C LEU A 11 17.55 -29.37 -20.66
N ASN A 12 17.86 -30.21 -21.64
CA ASN A 12 16.97 -31.24 -22.15
C ASN A 12 15.60 -30.63 -22.55
N ASN A 13 14.53 -31.05 -21.84
CA ASN A 13 13.16 -30.58 -22.09
C ASN A 13 12.76 -29.37 -21.21
N PHE A 14 13.70 -28.84 -20.44
CA PHE A 14 13.46 -27.70 -19.58
C PHE A 14 14.06 -26.41 -20.16
N GLU A 15 13.31 -25.36 -20.09
CA GLU A 15 13.77 -23.98 -20.21
C GLU A 15 13.84 -23.38 -18.79
N ILE A 16 15.05 -23.00 -18.37
CA ILE A 16 15.30 -22.48 -17.04
C ILE A 16 15.68 -21.00 -17.16
N ASP A 17 14.92 -20.16 -16.52
CA ASP A 17 15.18 -18.72 -16.39
C ASP A 17 15.73 -18.46 -14.98
N LEU A 18 16.89 -17.87 -14.90
CA LEU A 18 17.52 -17.41 -13.66
C LEU A 18 17.61 -15.89 -13.72
N SER A 19 17.00 -15.20 -12.77
CA SER A 19 17.03 -13.74 -12.73
C SER A 19 17.45 -13.21 -11.36
N LEU A 20 18.24 -12.15 -11.39
CA LEU A 20 18.60 -11.32 -10.25
C LEU A 20 18.18 -9.90 -10.52
N THR A 21 17.32 -9.34 -9.66
CA THR A 21 16.87 -7.96 -9.76
C THR A 21 17.18 -7.25 -8.45
N THR A 22 17.74 -6.06 -8.53
CA THR A 22 17.89 -5.16 -7.39
C THR A 22 17.36 -3.78 -7.72
N SER A 23 16.60 -3.21 -6.82
CA SER A 23 16.05 -1.86 -6.93
C SER A 23 16.23 -1.13 -5.62
N GLU A 24 16.54 0.14 -5.72
CA GLU A 24 16.63 1.04 -4.57
C GLU A 24 15.97 2.36 -4.93
N HIS A 25 15.19 2.86 -4.01
CA HIS A 25 14.57 4.17 -4.10
C HIS A 25 15.01 4.99 -2.90
N LYS A 26 15.63 6.13 -3.16
CA LYS A 26 16.03 7.10 -2.17
C LYS A 26 15.23 8.39 -2.34
N ASN A 27 14.70 8.88 -1.24
CA ASN A 27 13.96 10.14 -1.21
C ASN A 27 14.51 11.03 -0.07
N GLU A 28 14.99 12.20 -0.46
CA GLU A 28 15.51 13.21 0.46
C GLU A 28 14.51 14.37 0.52
N HIS A 29 14.11 14.73 1.72
CA HIS A 29 13.22 15.85 1.99
C HIS A 29 13.98 16.93 2.75
N ASN A 30 13.79 18.17 2.34
CA ASN A 30 14.17 19.35 3.10
C ASN A 30 12.98 20.30 3.09
N ARG A 31 12.21 20.28 4.17
CA ARG A 31 11.00 21.07 4.33
C ARG A 31 11.24 22.17 5.37
N PRO A 32 11.34 23.45 4.96
CA PRO A 32 11.51 24.57 5.87
C PRO A 32 10.36 24.67 6.86
N ASP A 33 10.69 24.99 8.12
CA ASP A 33 9.74 25.19 9.20
C ASP A 33 10.35 26.13 10.25
N ILE A 34 9.64 26.33 11.33
CA ILE A 34 10.01 27.12 12.49
C ILE A 34 10.37 26.15 13.63
N ILE A 35 11.48 26.41 14.33
CA ILE A 35 11.83 25.71 15.56
C ILE A 35 10.87 26.16 16.65
N ASP A 36 10.00 25.27 17.11
CA ASP A 36 8.90 25.61 18.02
C ASP A 36 9.40 26.14 19.36
N SER A 37 10.37 25.50 19.99
CA SER A 37 10.96 25.93 21.25
C SER A 37 11.57 27.34 21.18
N ARG A 38 12.28 27.65 20.08
CA ARG A 38 12.88 28.96 19.85
C ARG A 38 11.83 30.02 19.53
N PHE A 39 10.79 29.66 18.82
CA PHE A 39 9.68 30.56 18.54
C PHE A 39 8.94 30.94 19.81
N GLN A 40 8.69 29.98 20.71
CA GLN A 40 8.13 30.24 22.03
C GLN A 40 9.00 31.17 22.85
N GLN A 41 10.34 30.98 22.87
CA GLN A 41 11.27 31.88 23.51
C GLN A 41 11.19 33.30 22.94
N ALA A 42 11.14 33.44 21.63
CA ALA A 42 11.03 34.73 20.95
C ALA A 42 9.73 35.45 21.25
N LEU A 43 8.59 34.73 21.36
CA LEU A 43 7.30 35.30 21.78
C LEU A 43 7.34 35.84 23.22
N LEU A 44 8.13 35.22 24.09
CA LEU A 44 8.31 35.64 25.49
C LEU A 44 9.37 36.74 25.68
N GLY A 45 9.97 37.23 24.59
CA GLY A 45 11.00 38.28 24.65
C GLY A 45 12.41 37.76 24.90
N ASN A 46 12.64 36.45 24.79
CA ASN A 46 13.91 35.78 24.99
C ASN A 46 14.50 35.22 23.69
N GLY A 47 14.19 35.82 22.55
CA GLY A 47 14.70 35.42 21.25
C GLY A 47 16.07 35.97 20.91
N GLY A 48 16.69 35.46 19.83
CA GLY A 48 18.02 35.81 19.40
C GLY A 48 19.13 35.14 20.22
N GLU A 49 20.38 35.28 19.78
CA GLU A 49 21.53 34.65 20.48
C GLU A 49 21.74 35.20 21.91
N ASN A 50 21.42 36.47 22.13
CA ASN A 50 21.55 37.12 23.44
C ASN A 50 20.32 36.94 24.33
N GLY A 51 19.21 36.39 23.81
CA GLY A 51 17.98 36.20 24.57
C GLY A 51 17.23 37.50 24.92
N ASP A 52 17.30 38.52 24.09
CA ASP A 52 16.74 39.86 24.33
C ASP A 52 15.83 40.37 23.25
N LEU A 53 15.53 39.54 22.23
CA LEU A 53 14.67 39.92 21.12
C LEU A 53 13.25 39.35 21.28
N THR A 54 12.25 40.17 20.95
CA THR A 54 10.83 39.80 21.00
C THR A 54 10.27 39.66 19.59
N TRP A 55 9.60 38.55 19.30
CA TRP A 55 8.91 38.33 18.01
C TRP A 55 7.66 39.20 17.93
N ASN A 56 7.57 40.02 16.87
CA ASN A 56 6.37 40.80 16.57
C ASN A 56 5.43 39.98 15.71
N ILE A 57 4.29 39.55 16.29
CA ILE A 57 3.25 38.79 15.62
C ILE A 57 2.32 39.65 14.73
N PHE A 58 2.27 40.97 14.97
CA PHE A 58 1.38 41.89 14.28
C PHE A 58 2.01 42.50 13.03
N ASP A 59 3.34 42.65 13.03
CA ASP A 59 4.09 43.20 11.90
C ASP A 59 5.38 42.41 11.69
N HIS A 60 5.35 41.48 10.74
CA HIS A 60 6.50 40.63 10.43
C HIS A 60 7.72 41.37 9.92
N THR A 61 7.53 42.60 9.35
CA THR A 61 8.64 43.43 8.84
C THR A 61 9.51 44.00 9.94
N GLN A 62 9.04 44.00 11.18
CA GLN A 62 9.78 44.50 12.35
C GLN A 62 10.67 43.42 13.01
N ASN A 63 10.56 42.18 12.57
CA ASN A 63 11.45 41.12 13.06
C ASN A 63 12.81 41.22 12.36
N SER A 64 13.86 41.30 13.15
CA SER A 64 15.22 41.41 12.62
C SER A 64 15.65 40.12 11.87
N PRO A 65 16.58 40.19 10.90
CA PRO A 65 17.13 38.99 10.27
C PRO A 65 17.71 37.99 11.28
N GLU A 66 18.38 38.48 12.34
CA GLU A 66 18.88 37.62 13.42
C GLU A 66 17.77 36.83 14.10
N LEU A 67 16.65 37.49 14.43
CA LEU A 67 15.52 36.84 15.07
C LEU A 67 14.84 35.82 14.14
N ILE A 68 14.73 36.14 12.84
CA ILE A 68 14.21 35.21 11.80
C ILE A 68 15.11 33.99 11.70
N ASP A 69 16.44 34.17 11.68
CA ASP A 69 17.39 33.06 11.58
C ASP A 69 17.41 32.22 12.87
N PHE A 70 17.22 32.86 14.04
CA PHE A 70 17.10 32.15 15.31
C PHE A 70 15.95 31.14 15.36
N VAL A 71 14.79 31.48 14.80
CA VAL A 71 13.61 30.58 14.78
C VAL A 71 13.56 29.67 13.56
N ARG A 72 14.40 29.86 12.57
CA ARG A 72 14.40 29.09 11.34
C ARG A 72 14.81 27.65 11.58
N GLY A 73 14.01 26.70 11.13
CA GLY A 73 14.28 25.27 11.15
C GLY A 73 13.90 24.60 9.85
N ALA A 74 14.12 23.30 9.82
CA ALA A 74 13.65 22.46 8.74
C ALA A 74 13.51 21.01 9.20
N GLU A 75 12.55 20.30 8.67
CA GLU A 75 12.57 18.85 8.64
C GLU A 75 13.51 18.41 7.51
N ILE A 76 14.57 17.72 7.87
CA ILE A 76 15.44 17.05 6.93
C ILE A 76 15.29 15.56 7.19
N SER A 77 14.86 14.81 6.16
CA SER A 77 14.71 13.38 6.27
C SER A 77 15.15 12.66 5.01
N THR A 78 15.70 11.46 5.19
CA THR A 78 16.04 10.52 4.14
C THR A 78 15.17 9.28 4.32
N LYS A 79 14.57 8.79 3.23
CA LYS A 79 13.75 7.58 3.22
C LYS A 79 14.24 6.69 2.08
N ASP A 80 14.91 5.61 2.45
CA ASP A 80 15.50 4.67 1.51
C ASP A 80 14.76 3.32 1.59
N GLY A 81 14.36 2.80 0.45
CA GLY A 81 13.73 1.48 0.32
C GLY A 81 14.47 0.64 -0.70
N GLY A 82 14.79 -0.58 -0.33
CA GLY A 82 15.49 -1.54 -1.17
C GLY A 82 14.70 -2.83 -1.39
N LEU A 83 14.85 -3.42 -2.58
CA LEU A 83 14.34 -4.75 -2.90
C LEU A 83 15.37 -5.48 -3.76
N THR A 84 15.82 -6.64 -3.28
CA THR A 84 16.63 -7.58 -4.08
C THR A 84 15.89 -8.89 -4.22
N THR A 85 15.73 -9.36 -5.46
CA THR A 85 15.03 -10.61 -5.81
C THR A 85 15.95 -11.51 -6.59
N LEU A 86 16.11 -12.74 -6.12
CA LEU A 86 16.66 -13.86 -6.89
C LEU A 86 15.53 -14.82 -7.22
N GLU A 87 15.31 -15.07 -8.50
CA GLU A 87 14.24 -15.96 -8.96
C GLU A 87 14.80 -16.99 -9.94
N THR A 88 14.29 -18.21 -9.84
CA THR A 88 14.53 -19.28 -10.80
C THR A 88 13.20 -19.89 -11.21
N VAL A 89 12.93 -19.94 -12.51
CA VAL A 89 11.73 -20.55 -13.09
C VAL A 89 12.13 -21.61 -14.10
N ALA A 90 11.66 -22.83 -13.91
CA ALA A 90 11.82 -23.92 -14.89
C ALA A 90 10.49 -24.23 -15.54
N ARG A 91 10.46 -24.26 -16.87
CA ARG A 91 9.28 -24.56 -17.71
C ARG A 91 9.54 -25.80 -18.54
N SER A 92 8.51 -26.60 -18.73
CA SER A 92 8.56 -27.77 -19.60
C SER A 92 7.16 -28.15 -20.07
N SER A 93 7.09 -29.10 -21.01
CA SER A 93 5.84 -29.70 -21.47
C SER A 93 6.00 -31.22 -21.61
N PHE A 94 4.90 -31.93 -21.34
CA PHE A 94 4.80 -33.37 -21.53
C PHE A 94 3.39 -33.76 -21.97
N ASN A 95 3.24 -34.34 -23.15
CA ASN A 95 1.94 -34.76 -23.73
C ASN A 95 0.88 -33.65 -23.63
N ASP A 96 1.16 -32.48 -24.17
CA ASP A 96 0.29 -31.26 -24.13
C ASP A 96 0.05 -30.68 -22.73
N PHE A 97 0.60 -31.27 -21.68
CA PHE A 97 0.63 -30.67 -20.36
C PHE A 97 1.79 -29.70 -20.23
N ASN A 98 1.50 -28.41 -20.19
CA ASN A 98 2.49 -27.35 -19.95
C ASN A 98 2.60 -27.10 -18.46
N TYR A 99 3.81 -27.03 -17.92
CA TYR A 99 4.01 -26.75 -16.52
C TYR A 99 5.24 -25.88 -16.25
N ALA A 100 5.15 -25.14 -15.17
CA ALA A 100 6.25 -24.35 -14.63
C ALA A 100 6.33 -24.51 -13.12
N PHE A 101 7.54 -24.45 -12.59
CA PHE A 101 7.77 -24.31 -11.17
C PHE A 101 8.92 -23.33 -10.94
N GLY A 102 8.87 -22.63 -9.82
CA GLY A 102 9.90 -21.66 -9.51
C GLY A 102 10.09 -21.45 -8.02
N ILE A 103 11.24 -20.85 -7.72
CA ILE A 103 11.66 -20.45 -6.39
C ILE A 103 12.02 -18.97 -6.45
N GLN A 104 11.63 -18.22 -5.43
CA GLN A 104 11.91 -16.80 -5.32
C GLN A 104 12.44 -16.48 -3.93
N LEU A 105 13.54 -15.74 -3.87
CA LEU A 105 14.14 -15.23 -2.66
C LEU A 105 14.16 -13.71 -2.75
N ASN A 106 13.55 -13.04 -1.78
CA ASN A 106 13.51 -11.59 -1.73
C ASN A 106 14.13 -11.11 -0.43
N ASN A 107 14.87 -10.00 -0.53
CA ASN A 107 15.27 -9.19 0.62
C ASN A 107 14.71 -7.79 0.43
N GLU A 108 13.97 -7.29 1.43
CA GLU A 108 13.43 -5.94 1.50
C GLU A 108 14.13 -5.18 2.61
N THR A 109 14.44 -3.90 2.37
CA THR A 109 15.01 -2.98 3.37
C THR A 109 14.22 -1.70 3.43
N LEU A 110 14.15 -1.10 4.60
CA LEU A 110 13.60 0.22 4.84
C LEU A 110 14.48 0.96 5.83
N ASP A 111 15.07 2.05 5.39
CA ASP A 111 15.83 2.98 6.22
C ASP A 111 15.16 4.36 6.19
N ILE A 112 14.91 4.93 7.36
CA ILE A 112 14.32 6.26 7.51
C ILE A 112 15.12 7.00 8.57
N GLU A 113 15.70 8.13 8.18
CA GLU A 113 16.43 9.01 9.08
C GLU A 113 15.80 10.40 9.10
N TYR A 114 15.62 10.95 10.29
CA TYR A 114 15.21 12.32 10.55
C TYR A 114 16.32 13.08 11.26
N ASN A 115 16.49 14.36 10.94
CA ASN A 115 17.36 15.23 11.72
C ASN A 115 16.81 15.43 13.15
N ASP A 116 17.63 15.93 14.07
CA ASP A 116 17.30 16.03 15.50
C ASP A 116 16.05 16.90 15.78
N LEU A 117 15.79 17.91 14.93
CA LEU A 117 14.60 18.77 15.04
C LEU A 117 13.32 18.03 14.71
N ALA A 118 13.39 17.11 13.77
CA ALA A 118 12.22 16.38 13.23
C ALA A 118 12.05 14.99 13.84
N ARG A 119 13.03 14.51 14.63
CA ARG A 119 12.95 13.18 15.24
C ARG A 119 11.99 13.15 16.41
N ALA A 120 10.93 12.35 16.26
CA ALA A 120 9.99 12.00 17.31
C ALA A 120 10.37 10.65 17.94
N GLU A 121 9.96 10.42 19.19
CA GLU A 121 10.16 9.16 19.91
C GLU A 121 8.82 8.69 20.49
N PHE A 122 8.62 7.38 20.51
CA PHE A 122 7.43 6.72 21.01
C PHE A 122 7.82 5.68 22.06
N ASP A 123 6.96 5.43 23.02
CA ASP A 123 7.10 4.29 23.94
C ASP A 123 6.56 2.99 23.31
N SER A 124 6.66 1.89 24.10
CA SER A 124 6.17 0.56 23.66
C SER A 124 4.68 0.51 23.37
N ASP A 125 3.90 1.45 23.89
CA ASP A 125 2.45 1.52 23.71
C ASP A 125 2.07 2.47 22.56
N GLY A 126 3.08 2.99 21.84
CA GLY A 126 2.91 3.91 20.72
C GLY A 126 2.59 5.34 21.11
N LYS A 127 2.73 5.70 22.39
CA LYS A 127 2.53 7.06 22.85
C LYS A 127 3.77 7.90 22.59
N ILE A 128 3.57 9.12 22.10
CA ILE A 128 4.65 10.06 21.84
C ILE A 128 5.32 10.44 23.18
N THR A 129 6.61 10.14 23.31
CA THR A 129 7.46 10.53 24.46
C THR A 129 8.28 11.77 24.17
N LYS A 130 8.60 12.00 22.90
CA LYS A 130 9.28 13.20 22.42
C LYS A 130 8.66 13.63 21.09
N THR A 131 8.23 14.88 21.02
CA THR A 131 7.75 15.49 19.77
C THR A 131 8.92 16.09 19.00
N ALA A 132 8.79 16.22 17.68
CA ALA A 132 9.63 17.08 16.88
C ALA A 132 9.57 18.52 17.41
N ASP A 133 10.70 19.21 17.40
CA ASP A 133 10.79 20.63 17.77
C ASP A 133 10.56 21.52 16.53
N LEU A 134 9.45 21.26 15.85
CA LEU A 134 8.99 21.98 14.64
C LEU A 134 7.53 22.40 14.82
N PHE A 135 7.20 23.59 14.29
CA PHE A 135 5.90 24.20 14.51
C PHE A 135 4.78 23.53 13.69
N PHE A 136 4.98 23.37 12.38
CA PHE A 136 4.00 22.77 11.47
C PHE A 136 4.26 21.29 11.22
N LEU A 137 5.53 20.91 11.05
CA LEU A 137 5.94 19.56 10.69
C LEU A 137 6.17 18.72 11.95
N GLY A 138 5.59 17.56 11.99
CA GLY A 138 5.69 16.69 13.16
C GLY A 138 6.83 15.69 13.11
N GLY A 139 7.48 15.54 11.95
CA GLY A 139 8.55 14.57 11.75
C GLY A 139 8.11 13.12 11.96
N GLY A 140 9.03 12.29 12.42
CA GLY A 140 8.78 10.88 12.66
C GLY A 140 9.94 10.19 13.38
N GLN A 141 9.83 8.87 13.46
CA GLN A 141 10.83 8.00 14.09
C GLN A 141 11.82 7.49 13.05
N ASN A 142 13.08 7.35 13.45
CA ASN A 142 14.07 6.63 12.64
C ASN A 142 13.71 5.15 12.55
N VAL A 143 13.98 4.54 11.39
CA VAL A 143 13.71 3.13 11.09
C VAL A 143 14.95 2.57 10.38
N ASP A 144 15.39 1.38 10.78
CA ASP A 144 16.42 0.59 10.09
C ASP A 144 15.98 -0.89 10.16
N GLU A 145 15.25 -1.32 9.15
CA GLU A 145 14.61 -2.64 9.14
C GLU A 145 14.83 -3.38 7.84
N SER A 146 14.94 -4.70 7.95
CA SER A 146 15.05 -5.60 6.81
C SER A 146 14.27 -6.88 7.02
N ARG A 147 13.77 -7.48 5.92
CA ARG A 147 13.12 -8.78 5.98
C ARG A 147 13.40 -9.64 4.77
N ASN A 148 13.40 -10.96 4.98
CA ASN A 148 13.54 -11.94 3.91
C ASN A 148 12.20 -12.62 3.63
N LYS A 149 11.93 -12.85 2.33
CA LYS A 149 10.77 -13.60 1.86
C LYS A 149 11.23 -14.76 0.99
N TYR A 150 10.60 -15.90 1.16
CA TYR A 150 10.88 -17.14 0.44
C TYR A 150 9.61 -17.60 -0.23
N GLY A 151 9.63 -17.77 -1.54
CA GLY A 151 8.51 -18.23 -2.34
C GLY A 151 8.85 -19.47 -3.14
N ALA A 152 7.90 -20.39 -3.28
CA ALA A 152 7.92 -21.46 -4.24
C ALA A 152 6.57 -21.55 -4.93
N PHE A 153 6.55 -21.81 -6.24
CA PHE A 153 5.30 -21.90 -6.97
C PHE A 153 5.33 -23.00 -8.02
N PHE A 154 4.14 -23.47 -8.33
CA PHE A 154 3.86 -24.41 -9.41
C PHE A 154 2.66 -23.91 -10.20
N GLU A 155 2.71 -24.09 -11.52
CA GLU A 155 1.61 -23.85 -12.43
C GLU A 155 1.58 -24.95 -13.47
N GLY A 156 0.39 -25.47 -13.77
CA GLY A 156 0.17 -26.49 -14.80
C GLY A 156 -1.08 -26.19 -15.60
N GLU A 157 -1.01 -26.41 -16.92
CA GLU A 157 -2.11 -26.19 -17.86
C GLU A 157 -2.23 -27.36 -18.80
N GLN A 158 -3.46 -27.86 -18.99
CA GLN A 158 -3.81 -28.95 -19.90
C GLN A 158 -5.05 -28.60 -20.68
N GLU A 159 -5.03 -28.85 -21.97
CA GLU A 159 -6.22 -28.81 -22.83
C GLU A 159 -6.73 -30.23 -23.10
N PHE A 160 -8.07 -30.42 -22.95
CA PHE A 160 -8.75 -31.67 -23.16
C PHE A 160 -9.76 -31.52 -24.30
N PHE A 161 -9.79 -32.48 -25.23
CA PHE A 161 -10.76 -32.56 -26.32
C PHE A 161 -10.85 -31.28 -27.18
N GLY A 162 -9.81 -30.45 -27.19
CA GLY A 162 -9.77 -29.19 -27.94
C GLY A 162 -10.77 -28.10 -27.45
N SER A 163 -11.52 -28.37 -26.39
CA SER A 163 -12.58 -27.46 -25.91
C SER A 163 -12.55 -27.16 -24.42
N LEU A 164 -11.88 -27.98 -23.62
CA LEU A 164 -11.81 -27.83 -22.17
C LEU A 164 -10.38 -27.59 -21.73
N GLY A 165 -10.07 -26.37 -21.28
CA GLY A 165 -8.80 -26.00 -20.68
C GLY A 165 -8.88 -26.05 -19.15
N LEU A 166 -7.93 -26.71 -18.51
CA LEU A 166 -7.72 -26.77 -17.06
C LEU A 166 -6.39 -26.12 -16.71
N ARG A 167 -6.40 -25.17 -15.77
CA ARG A 167 -5.19 -24.57 -15.22
C ARG A 167 -5.21 -24.68 -13.70
N LEU A 168 -4.13 -25.21 -13.15
CA LEU A 168 -3.87 -25.33 -11.72
C LEU A 168 -2.64 -24.50 -11.38
N ALA A 169 -2.71 -23.75 -10.30
CA ALA A 169 -1.56 -23.04 -9.77
C ALA A 169 -1.56 -23.12 -8.23
N ALA A 170 -0.38 -23.11 -7.65
CA ALA A 170 -0.21 -23.00 -6.20
C ALA A 170 1.07 -22.21 -5.92
N ARG A 171 1.02 -21.30 -4.97
CA ARG A 171 2.17 -20.55 -4.46
C ARG A 171 2.26 -20.75 -2.95
N TYR A 172 3.41 -21.18 -2.51
CA TYR A 172 3.79 -21.15 -1.09
C TYR A 172 4.73 -19.97 -0.87
N GLU A 173 4.46 -19.20 0.17
CA GLU A 173 5.32 -18.09 0.56
C GLU A 173 5.52 -18.09 2.08
N LYS A 174 6.75 -17.79 2.50
CA LYS A 174 7.12 -17.63 3.91
C LYS A 174 7.82 -16.27 4.10
N VAL A 175 7.35 -15.50 5.06
CA VAL A 175 7.89 -14.20 5.46
C VAL A 175 7.91 -14.16 6.99
N ASP A 176 9.09 -14.09 7.60
CA ASP A 176 9.27 -14.14 9.05
C ASP A 176 8.54 -15.35 9.68
N ASN A 177 7.57 -15.08 10.56
CA ASN A 177 6.76 -16.12 11.25
C ASN A 177 5.49 -16.50 10.47
N PHE A 178 5.18 -15.84 9.35
CA PHE A 178 3.99 -16.10 8.55
C PHE A 178 4.31 -16.99 7.35
N SER A 179 3.36 -17.85 7.01
CA SER A 179 3.40 -18.59 5.76
C SER A 179 2.00 -18.73 5.18
N SER A 180 1.91 -18.76 3.86
CA SER A 180 0.66 -18.99 3.14
C SER A 180 0.87 -20.01 2.03
N LEU A 181 -0.20 -20.76 1.73
CA LEU A 181 -0.31 -21.59 0.54
C LEU A 181 -1.56 -21.13 -0.22
N ASP A 182 -1.35 -20.61 -1.42
CA ASP A 182 -2.39 -19.99 -2.24
C ASP A 182 -2.63 -20.78 -3.51
N PRO A 183 -3.60 -21.72 -3.51
CA PRO A 183 -4.02 -22.46 -4.68
C PRO A 183 -4.95 -21.62 -5.57
N LYS A 184 -4.92 -21.90 -6.88
CA LYS A 184 -5.85 -21.40 -7.87
C LYS A 184 -6.22 -22.49 -8.86
N LEU A 185 -7.51 -22.61 -9.11
CA LEU A 185 -8.11 -23.46 -10.16
C LEU A 185 -8.79 -22.56 -11.17
N SER A 186 -8.55 -22.83 -12.46
CA SER A 186 -9.28 -22.17 -13.56
C SER A 186 -9.71 -23.21 -14.60
N LEU A 187 -10.94 -23.08 -15.06
CA LEU A 187 -11.53 -23.88 -16.12
C LEU A 187 -11.98 -22.96 -17.24
N ARG A 188 -11.69 -23.35 -18.47
CA ARG A 188 -12.20 -22.72 -19.70
C ARG A 188 -12.89 -23.79 -20.53
N PHE A 189 -14.11 -23.51 -20.93
CA PHE A 189 -14.87 -24.42 -21.80
C PHE A 189 -15.38 -23.67 -23.03
N SER A 190 -14.94 -24.10 -24.20
CA SER A 190 -15.33 -23.53 -25.50
C SER A 190 -16.04 -24.60 -26.35
N PRO A 191 -17.37 -24.76 -26.20
CA PRO A 191 -18.11 -25.78 -26.94
C PRO A 191 -18.11 -25.56 -28.45
N ILE A 192 -17.99 -24.32 -28.88
CA ILE A 192 -17.78 -23.87 -30.27
C ILE A 192 -16.76 -22.71 -30.27
N GLU A 193 -16.21 -22.36 -31.41
CA GLU A 193 -15.16 -21.35 -31.53
C GLU A 193 -15.58 -19.98 -31.00
N GLU A 194 -16.86 -19.60 -31.16
CA GLU A 194 -17.40 -18.32 -30.80
C GLU A 194 -17.80 -18.21 -29.32
N ILE A 195 -17.98 -19.32 -28.60
CA ILE A 195 -18.51 -19.32 -27.23
C ILE A 195 -17.47 -19.86 -26.25
N THR A 196 -17.17 -19.08 -25.23
CA THR A 196 -16.30 -19.49 -24.15
C THR A 196 -16.94 -19.20 -22.78
N PHE A 197 -16.99 -20.22 -21.95
CA PHE A 197 -17.28 -20.12 -20.53
C PHE A 197 -15.97 -20.22 -19.74
N ARG A 198 -15.83 -19.42 -18.69
CA ARG A 198 -14.68 -19.48 -17.78
C ARG A 198 -15.12 -19.41 -16.34
N ILE A 199 -14.47 -20.20 -15.50
CA ILE A 199 -14.65 -20.16 -14.05
C ILE A 199 -13.27 -20.24 -13.41
N SER A 200 -13.06 -19.43 -12.38
CA SER A 200 -11.85 -19.54 -11.57
C SER A 200 -12.13 -19.28 -10.11
N ARG A 201 -11.36 -19.95 -9.26
CA ARG A 201 -11.32 -19.69 -7.84
C ARG A 201 -9.90 -19.86 -7.33
N GLY A 202 -9.46 -18.95 -6.48
CA GLY A 202 -8.16 -19.00 -5.84
C GLY A 202 -8.12 -18.16 -4.58
N THR A 203 -7.09 -18.38 -3.78
CA THR A 203 -6.74 -17.55 -2.64
C THR A 203 -5.53 -16.67 -2.97
N SER A 204 -5.34 -15.64 -2.21
CA SER A 204 -4.13 -14.83 -2.21
C SER A 204 -3.93 -14.18 -0.83
N PHE A 205 -2.71 -13.79 -0.54
CA PHE A 205 -2.40 -13.03 0.65
C PHE A 205 -1.49 -11.85 0.32
N THR A 206 -1.47 -10.87 1.22
CA THR A 206 -0.59 -9.70 1.11
C THR A 206 0.01 -9.42 2.47
N MET A 207 1.34 -9.42 2.55
CA MET A 207 2.04 -9.00 3.76
C MET A 207 1.88 -7.49 3.99
N PRO A 208 1.85 -7.05 5.26
CA PRO A 208 2.01 -5.63 5.57
C PRO A 208 3.30 -5.11 4.93
N SER A 209 3.29 -3.89 4.42
CA SER A 209 4.52 -3.25 3.98
C SER A 209 5.42 -2.91 5.17
N MET A 210 6.73 -2.80 4.95
CA MET A 210 7.67 -2.37 5.99
C MET A 210 7.25 -1.01 6.60
N ALA A 211 6.76 -0.09 5.76
CA ALA A 211 6.27 1.21 6.23
C ALA A 211 5.03 1.09 7.12
N GLN A 212 4.08 0.18 6.81
CA GLN A 212 2.91 -0.06 7.67
C GLN A 212 3.27 -0.69 9.01
N MET A 213 4.39 -1.41 9.08
CA MET A 213 4.85 -2.05 10.31
C MET A 213 5.72 -1.13 11.16
N PHE A 214 6.58 -0.32 10.55
CA PHE A 214 7.68 0.32 11.29
C PHE A 214 7.76 1.84 11.15
N SER A 215 7.15 2.45 10.12
CA SER A 215 7.24 3.90 9.95
C SER A 215 6.28 4.65 10.87
N SER A 216 6.65 5.88 11.20
CA SER A 216 5.77 6.84 11.85
C SER A 216 5.78 8.15 11.07
N ASP A 217 4.66 8.87 11.14
CA ASP A 217 4.51 10.19 10.53
C ASP A 217 3.58 11.03 11.42
N ILE A 218 3.99 12.25 11.72
CA ILE A 218 3.22 13.17 12.55
C ILE A 218 2.92 14.42 11.73
N ASN A 219 1.66 14.72 11.59
CA ASN A 219 1.18 15.88 10.85
C ASN A 219 0.21 16.70 11.71
N LEU A 220 0.09 17.99 11.40
CA LEU A 220 -0.99 18.80 11.92
C LEU A 220 -2.24 18.57 11.07
N GLY A 221 -3.33 18.16 11.70
CA GLY A 221 -4.59 17.89 11.02
C GLY A 221 -5.81 18.37 11.80
N SER A 222 -6.92 18.53 11.11
CA SER A 222 -8.19 18.92 11.74
C SER A 222 -8.98 17.67 12.17
N VAL A 223 -9.52 17.72 13.38
CA VAL A 223 -10.55 16.79 13.86
C VAL A 223 -11.73 17.58 14.40
N ARG A 224 -12.92 17.01 14.26
CA ARG A 224 -14.14 17.58 14.84
C ARG A 224 -14.39 16.91 16.19
N ASP A 225 -14.32 17.69 17.27
CA ASP A 225 -14.68 17.28 18.63
C ASP A 225 -15.96 18.01 19.02
N LEU A 226 -17.05 17.27 19.25
CA LEU A 226 -18.41 17.82 19.42
C LEU A 226 -18.81 18.71 18.22
N ASP A 227 -18.93 20.00 18.41
CA ASP A 227 -19.32 20.96 17.39
C ASP A 227 -18.18 21.80 16.81
N ASP A 228 -16.96 21.65 17.37
CA ASP A 228 -15.79 22.44 17.01
C ASP A 228 -14.82 21.67 16.13
N ASN A 229 -14.29 22.34 15.09
CA ASN A 229 -13.13 21.85 14.35
C ASN A 229 -11.86 22.39 14.98
N ILE A 230 -11.02 21.49 15.46
CA ILE A 230 -9.76 21.82 16.10
C ILE A 230 -8.58 21.26 15.32
N PHE A 231 -7.47 22.00 15.29
CA PHE A 231 -6.22 21.52 14.72
C PHE A 231 -5.39 20.84 15.81
N VAL A 232 -5.04 19.60 15.56
CA VAL A 232 -4.29 18.77 16.51
C VAL A 232 -3.15 18.03 15.82
N ARG A 233 -2.15 17.63 16.59
CA ARG A 233 -1.11 16.71 16.08
C ARG A 233 -1.73 15.33 15.88
N GLN A 234 -1.68 14.83 14.64
CA GLN A 234 -2.11 13.48 14.27
C GLN A 234 -0.87 12.66 14.00
N ALA A 235 -0.56 11.73 14.89
CA ALA A 235 0.47 10.74 14.68
C ALA A 235 -0.15 9.51 14.01
N ARG A 236 0.50 9.00 12.96
CA ARG A 236 0.27 7.67 12.43
C ARG A 236 1.52 6.85 12.70
N ILE A 237 1.36 5.77 13.45
CA ILE A 237 2.46 4.87 13.81
C ILE A 237 2.29 3.52 13.13
N GLY A 238 3.42 2.91 12.77
CA GLY A 238 3.45 1.54 12.27
C GLY A 238 3.01 0.56 13.36
N ASN A 239 2.54 -0.61 12.92
CA ASN A 239 2.13 -1.68 13.82
C ASN A 239 2.85 -2.99 13.46
N PRO A 240 3.86 -3.40 14.24
CA PRO A 240 4.61 -4.64 14.00
C PRO A 240 3.76 -5.91 14.16
N ASP A 241 2.61 -5.84 14.85
CA ASP A 241 1.72 -6.97 15.11
C ASP A 241 0.71 -7.22 13.98
N LEU A 242 0.79 -6.47 12.89
CA LEU A 242 -0.06 -6.67 11.72
C LEU A 242 0.06 -8.07 11.15
N LYS A 243 -1.09 -8.67 10.87
CA LYS A 243 -1.19 -9.96 10.18
C LYS A 243 -1.28 -9.74 8.66
N PRO A 244 -0.90 -10.74 7.86
CA PRO A 244 -1.16 -10.70 6.44
C PRO A 244 -2.66 -10.60 6.14
N ALA A 245 -3.02 -9.72 5.21
CA ALA A 245 -4.36 -9.73 4.63
C ALA A 245 -4.52 -10.92 3.70
N THR A 246 -5.65 -11.61 3.74
CA THR A 246 -5.95 -12.75 2.88
C THR A 246 -7.19 -12.50 2.04
N SER A 247 -7.28 -13.12 0.86
CA SER A 247 -8.49 -13.05 0.08
C SER A 247 -8.84 -14.37 -0.62
N THR A 248 -10.13 -14.56 -0.86
CA THR A 248 -10.65 -15.58 -1.77
C THR A 248 -11.32 -14.88 -2.93
N ASN A 249 -10.82 -15.18 -4.13
CA ASN A 249 -11.30 -14.60 -5.38
C ASN A 249 -12.06 -15.67 -6.17
N SER A 250 -13.24 -15.35 -6.69
CA SER A 250 -14.02 -16.22 -7.56
C SER A 250 -14.51 -15.42 -8.76
N ASN A 251 -14.42 -16.01 -9.93
CA ASN A 251 -14.89 -15.40 -11.18
C ASN A 251 -15.66 -16.44 -12.00
N PHE A 252 -16.74 -15.98 -12.64
CA PHE A 252 -17.47 -16.71 -13.67
C PHE A 252 -17.66 -15.78 -14.87
N GLY A 253 -17.19 -16.21 -16.04
CA GLY A 253 -17.24 -15.42 -17.26
C GLY A 253 -17.90 -16.14 -18.41
N PHE A 254 -18.55 -15.37 -19.27
CA PHE A 254 -19.07 -15.76 -20.57
C PHE A 254 -18.51 -14.83 -21.64
N ILE A 255 -18.04 -15.39 -22.74
CA ILE A 255 -17.55 -14.66 -23.89
C ILE A 255 -18.21 -15.21 -25.13
N TYR A 256 -18.77 -14.32 -25.94
CA TYR A 256 -19.12 -14.56 -27.32
C TYR A 256 -18.20 -13.73 -28.20
N ASP A 257 -17.50 -14.39 -29.13
CA ASP A 257 -16.50 -13.76 -30.01
C ASP A 257 -16.71 -14.25 -31.44
N SER A 258 -17.11 -13.36 -32.32
CA SER A 258 -17.24 -13.61 -33.75
C SER A 258 -16.46 -12.60 -34.54
N ASP A 259 -16.31 -12.76 -35.84
CA ASP A 259 -15.54 -11.87 -36.72
C ASP A 259 -15.88 -10.37 -36.55
N ILE A 260 -17.15 -10.08 -36.24
CA ILE A 260 -17.67 -8.71 -36.18
C ILE A 260 -18.17 -8.28 -34.82
N ASN A 261 -18.43 -9.23 -33.92
CA ASN A 261 -19.05 -8.94 -32.63
C ASN A 261 -18.29 -9.65 -31.51
N ARG A 262 -17.94 -8.91 -30.45
CA ARG A 262 -17.45 -9.48 -29.21
C ARG A 262 -18.29 -8.99 -28.04
N PHE A 263 -18.76 -9.93 -27.25
CA PHE A 263 -19.51 -9.71 -26.02
C PHE A 263 -18.82 -10.43 -24.87
N SER A 264 -18.68 -9.80 -23.73
CA SER A 264 -18.23 -10.47 -22.51
C SER A 264 -19.04 -10.06 -21.30
N LEU A 265 -19.26 -11.02 -20.42
CA LEU A 265 -19.95 -10.86 -19.15
C LEU A 265 -19.17 -11.62 -18.08
N ASP A 266 -18.70 -10.93 -17.05
CA ASP A 266 -17.93 -11.50 -15.96
C ASP A 266 -18.54 -11.13 -14.61
N TYR A 267 -19.01 -12.12 -13.87
CA TYR A 267 -19.36 -11.97 -12.46
C TYR A 267 -18.13 -12.29 -11.62
N TRP A 268 -17.79 -11.40 -10.70
CA TRP A 268 -16.66 -11.59 -9.82
C TRP A 268 -17.02 -11.31 -8.38
N LYS A 269 -16.28 -11.96 -7.47
CA LYS A 269 -16.46 -11.90 -6.03
C LYS A 269 -15.12 -11.96 -5.34
N ILE A 270 -14.89 -11.04 -4.40
CA ILE A 270 -13.69 -10.97 -3.56
C ILE A 270 -14.13 -10.93 -2.10
N ASP A 271 -13.60 -11.84 -1.30
CA ASP A 271 -13.82 -11.94 0.14
C ASP A 271 -12.47 -11.71 0.82
N TYR A 272 -12.29 -10.53 1.41
CA TYR A 272 -11.09 -10.12 2.13
C TYR A 272 -11.23 -10.39 3.60
N ARG A 273 -10.12 -10.80 4.23
CA ARG A 273 -9.98 -10.90 5.69
C ARG A 273 -8.68 -10.26 6.13
N ASP A 274 -8.69 -9.70 7.32
CA ASP A 274 -7.53 -9.03 7.90
C ASP A 274 -6.95 -7.93 6.98
N ARG A 275 -7.81 -7.21 6.26
CA ARG A 275 -7.40 -6.12 5.38
C ARG A 275 -6.70 -5.04 6.18
N ILE A 276 -5.51 -4.62 5.71
CA ILE A 276 -4.71 -3.64 6.44
C ILE A 276 -5.18 -2.24 6.08
N GLU A 277 -5.64 -1.51 7.08
CA GLU A 277 -6.12 -0.13 6.96
C GLU A 277 -5.48 0.76 8.02
N ALA A 278 -5.41 2.06 7.74
CA ALA A 278 -5.04 3.04 8.74
C ALA A 278 -6.28 3.49 9.51
N GLU A 279 -6.20 3.51 10.83
CA GLU A 279 -7.25 4.11 11.65
C GLU A 279 -7.48 5.57 11.27
N SER A 280 -8.73 5.99 11.30
CA SER A 280 -9.10 7.39 11.09
C SER A 280 -9.11 8.15 12.42
N ALA A 281 -8.28 9.17 12.56
CA ALA A 281 -8.25 10.03 13.74
C ALA A 281 -9.64 10.61 14.02
N GLN A 282 -10.39 11.01 12.99
CA GLN A 282 -11.76 11.52 13.14
C GLN A 282 -12.72 10.45 13.64
N ALA A 283 -12.65 9.22 13.12
CA ALA A 283 -13.50 8.13 13.57
C ALA A 283 -13.19 7.75 15.02
N MET A 284 -11.92 7.76 15.42
CA MET A 284 -11.52 7.53 16.82
C MET A 284 -12.13 8.55 17.76
N VAL A 285 -12.09 9.85 17.40
CA VAL A 285 -12.68 10.93 18.23
C VAL A 285 -14.19 10.77 18.36
N LEU A 286 -14.87 10.36 17.30
CA LEU A 286 -16.35 10.21 17.29
C LEU A 286 -16.80 8.93 18.00
N ASN A 287 -16.15 7.80 17.73
CA ASN A 287 -16.62 6.49 18.18
C ASN A 287 -16.06 6.08 19.53
N ASN A 288 -14.86 6.57 19.89
CA ASN A 288 -14.20 6.27 21.15
C ASN A 288 -13.47 7.49 21.74
N PRO A 289 -14.19 8.56 22.15
CA PRO A 289 -13.60 9.81 22.62
C PRO A 289 -12.76 9.68 23.90
N SER A 290 -12.87 8.55 24.60
CA SER A 290 -12.10 8.21 25.81
C SER A 290 -10.89 7.31 25.53
N SER A 291 -10.57 7.05 24.26
CA SER A 291 -9.41 6.24 23.89
C SER A 291 -8.12 6.81 24.49
N PRO A 292 -7.20 5.99 25.02
CA PRO A 292 -5.89 6.43 25.45
C PRO A 292 -5.03 7.02 24.32
N SER A 293 -5.37 6.71 23.08
CA SER A 293 -4.73 7.26 21.88
C SER A 293 -5.15 8.71 21.58
N ILE A 294 -6.11 9.26 22.33
CA ILE A 294 -6.53 10.65 22.25
C ILE A 294 -5.96 11.40 23.44
N SER A 295 -4.98 12.28 23.18
CA SER A 295 -4.39 13.13 24.20
C SER A 295 -5.28 14.36 24.43
N ARG A 296 -5.55 14.69 25.70
CA ARG A 296 -6.30 15.89 26.09
C ARG A 296 -5.51 16.70 27.11
N ASN A 297 -5.65 18.02 27.08
CA ASN A 297 -5.09 18.92 28.09
C ASN A 297 -5.96 18.91 29.38
N SER A 298 -5.54 19.70 30.37
CA SER A 298 -6.25 19.84 31.66
C SER A 298 -7.67 20.45 31.53
N SER A 299 -7.96 21.14 30.44
CA SER A 299 -9.29 21.70 30.12
C SER A 299 -10.18 20.69 29.38
N GLY A 300 -9.66 19.50 29.02
CA GLY A 300 -10.37 18.46 28.30
C GLY A 300 -10.31 18.59 26.77
N GLU A 301 -9.60 19.59 26.24
CA GLU A 301 -9.45 19.80 24.79
C GLU A 301 -8.46 18.79 24.20
N ILE A 302 -8.75 18.27 23.00
CA ILE A 302 -7.84 17.35 22.30
C ILE A 302 -6.59 18.09 21.86
N THR A 303 -5.44 17.55 22.20
CA THR A 303 -4.12 18.07 21.82
C THR A 303 -3.39 17.18 20.81
N GLY A 304 -3.81 15.92 20.69
CA GLY A 304 -3.25 14.96 19.74
C GLY A 304 -4.07 13.71 19.62
N VAL A 305 -3.94 13.04 18.47
CA VAL A 305 -4.52 11.73 18.20
C VAL A 305 -3.44 10.83 17.62
N THR A 306 -3.24 9.67 18.20
CA THR A 306 -2.34 8.64 17.68
C THR A 306 -3.16 7.54 17.03
N ALA A 307 -3.07 7.43 15.72
CA ALA A 307 -3.68 6.37 14.92
C ALA A 307 -2.62 5.35 14.53
N SER A 308 -3.02 4.10 14.34
CA SER A 308 -2.15 3.02 13.90
C SER A 308 -2.70 2.33 12.67
N TYR A 309 -1.96 1.39 12.11
CA TYR A 309 -2.50 0.44 11.15
C TYR A 309 -3.14 -0.74 11.88
N ILE A 310 -4.28 -1.19 11.38
CA ILE A 310 -5.04 -2.31 11.94
C ILE A 310 -5.39 -3.33 10.87
N ASN A 311 -5.70 -4.56 11.29
CA ASN A 311 -6.33 -5.54 10.43
C ASN A 311 -7.84 -5.45 10.61
N GLU A 312 -8.57 -5.05 9.57
CA GLU A 312 -10.04 -5.11 9.55
C GLU A 312 -10.53 -6.55 9.41
N GLU A 313 -11.62 -6.91 10.11
CA GLU A 313 -12.10 -8.28 10.19
C GLU A 313 -12.44 -8.86 8.82
N ARG A 314 -13.32 -8.23 8.08
CA ARG A 314 -13.78 -8.73 6.78
C ARG A 314 -14.33 -7.64 5.90
N SER A 315 -13.88 -7.62 4.65
CA SER A 315 -14.48 -6.82 3.58
C SER A 315 -14.95 -7.75 2.46
N PHE A 316 -16.11 -7.46 1.92
CA PHE A 316 -16.72 -8.25 0.86
C PHE A 316 -17.12 -7.36 -0.30
N ILE A 317 -16.71 -7.75 -1.51
CA ILE A 317 -17.05 -7.01 -2.72
C ILE A 317 -17.43 -7.98 -3.83
N ASN A 318 -18.48 -7.69 -4.58
CA ASN A 318 -18.82 -8.40 -5.80
C ASN A 318 -19.42 -7.46 -6.84
N GLY A 319 -19.32 -7.88 -8.09
CA GLY A 319 -19.80 -7.08 -9.21
C GLY A 319 -19.91 -7.88 -10.49
N LEU A 320 -20.33 -7.16 -11.51
CA LEU A 320 -20.49 -7.64 -12.87
C LEU A 320 -19.79 -6.69 -13.83
N ASP A 321 -18.91 -7.25 -14.65
CA ASP A 321 -18.31 -6.55 -15.77
C ASP A 321 -18.99 -6.98 -17.06
N PHE A 322 -19.32 -6.00 -17.87
CA PHE A 322 -19.96 -6.18 -19.17
C PHE A 322 -19.15 -5.44 -20.23
N SER A 323 -18.89 -6.06 -21.36
CA SER A 323 -18.35 -5.35 -22.52
C SER A 323 -18.96 -5.85 -23.84
N VAL A 324 -19.14 -4.91 -24.75
CA VAL A 324 -19.56 -5.15 -26.15
C VAL A 324 -18.59 -4.41 -27.05
N ASN A 325 -18.18 -5.09 -28.09
CA ASN A 325 -17.47 -4.49 -29.22
C ASN A 325 -18.10 -4.99 -30.52
N VAL A 326 -18.60 -4.07 -31.35
CA VAL A 326 -19.22 -4.35 -32.65
C VAL A 326 -18.43 -3.60 -33.72
N ILE A 327 -17.98 -4.33 -34.73
CA ILE A 327 -17.31 -3.77 -35.89
C ILE A 327 -18.21 -3.96 -37.10
N HIS A 328 -18.60 -2.88 -37.74
CA HIS A 328 -19.40 -2.92 -38.97
C HIS A 328 -18.62 -2.21 -40.10
N ASP A 329 -18.40 -2.93 -41.18
CA ASP A 329 -17.77 -2.39 -42.39
C ASP A 329 -18.85 -1.98 -43.42
N PHE A 330 -18.85 -0.70 -43.79
CA PHE A 330 -19.78 -0.13 -44.78
C PHE A 330 -19.18 -0.14 -46.18
N GLU A 331 -18.21 -1.00 -46.48
CA GLU A 331 -17.56 -1.16 -47.79
C GLU A 331 -17.05 0.17 -48.39
N LYS A 332 -17.97 1.07 -48.79
CA LYS A 332 -17.66 2.34 -49.46
C LYS A 332 -17.47 3.54 -48.51
N PHE A 333 -18.01 3.44 -47.29
CA PHE A 333 -18.03 4.54 -46.33
C PHE A 333 -17.09 4.35 -45.14
N GLY A 334 -16.31 3.26 -45.15
CA GLY A 334 -15.38 2.91 -44.07
C GLY A 334 -16.01 2.03 -43.00
N SER A 335 -15.30 1.81 -41.88
CA SER A 335 -15.73 0.96 -40.79
C SER A 335 -16.16 1.75 -39.55
N LEU A 336 -17.18 1.26 -38.86
CA LEU A 336 -17.62 1.74 -37.55
C LEU A 336 -17.21 0.71 -36.50
N ASN A 337 -16.51 1.16 -35.48
CA ASN A 337 -16.22 0.37 -34.29
C ASN A 337 -16.96 0.99 -33.08
N PHE A 338 -17.95 0.25 -32.57
CA PHE A 338 -18.74 0.64 -31.40
C PHE A 338 -18.31 -0.22 -30.19
N LYS A 339 -17.80 0.45 -29.15
CA LYS A 339 -17.35 -0.22 -27.93
C LYS A 339 -18.02 0.38 -26.69
N VAL A 340 -18.60 -0.49 -25.85
CA VAL A 340 -19.14 -0.15 -24.52
C VAL A 340 -18.52 -1.09 -23.50
N SER A 341 -18.10 -0.54 -22.36
CA SER A 341 -17.68 -1.31 -21.20
C SER A 341 -18.30 -0.70 -19.95
N SER A 342 -18.78 -1.54 -19.05
CA SER A 342 -19.41 -1.14 -17.79
C SER A 342 -19.05 -2.10 -16.67
N THR A 343 -18.82 -1.58 -15.49
CA THR A 343 -18.69 -2.33 -14.24
C THR A 343 -19.81 -1.91 -13.30
N THR A 344 -20.54 -2.89 -12.78
CA THR A 344 -21.58 -2.67 -11.77
C THR A 344 -21.20 -3.38 -10.49
N LEU A 345 -21.09 -2.63 -9.38
CA LEU A 345 -20.91 -3.19 -8.05
C LEU A 345 -22.27 -3.52 -7.44
N PHE A 346 -22.47 -4.74 -6.93
CA PHE A 346 -23.69 -5.14 -6.23
C PHE A 346 -23.57 -4.94 -4.73
N TYR A 347 -22.40 -5.28 -4.17
CA TYR A 347 -22.10 -5.10 -2.75
C TYR A 347 -20.67 -4.62 -2.57
N PHE A 348 -20.52 -3.71 -1.64
CA PHE A 348 -19.25 -3.31 -1.08
C PHE A 348 -19.45 -3.14 0.43
N LEU A 349 -19.14 -4.19 1.18
CA LEU A 349 -19.23 -4.20 2.64
C LEU A 349 -17.82 -4.05 3.21
N THR A 350 -17.64 -3.01 4.00
CA THR A 350 -16.47 -2.82 4.86
C THR A 350 -16.95 -2.66 6.29
N PRO A 351 -16.18 -3.06 7.30
CA PRO A 351 -16.47 -2.68 8.68
C PRO A 351 -16.57 -1.16 8.79
N HIS A 352 -17.54 -0.68 9.53
CA HIS A 352 -17.63 0.74 9.88
C HIS A 352 -16.83 0.98 11.17
N HIS A 353 -15.74 1.72 11.04
CA HIS A 353 -14.97 2.22 12.18
C HIS A 353 -15.27 3.68 12.46
#